data_402a4aebc912f7631b017af886184479
#
_entry.id   402a4aebc912f7631b017af886184479
#
_cell.length_a   1.000
_cell.length_b   1.000
_cell.length_c   1.000
_cell.angle_alpha   90.00
_cell.angle_beta   90.00
_cell.angle_gamma   90.00
#
_symmetry.space_group_name_H-M   'P 1'
#
loop_
_entity.id
_entity.type
_entity.pdbx_description
1 polymer ?
#
loop_
_entity_poly.entity_id
_entity_poly.type
_entity_poly.pdbx_seq_one_letter_code
_entity_poly.pdbx_strand_id
1 'polypeptide(L)'
;MLYIVELLGKNMPKEQPRYLMGVGKPTDLVKAILRGVDMFDCVLPARNARNGQIFTSEGVINITNSVYANDTSPIDKNSSIDFAKTFSKSYLRHLFKVNEMFGLRIATLTNIAYYIDLINEIKNEINNNTFVKWSDKYLKTVSYTHLRAHETTC
;
A
#
# COMPACT_ATOMS: atom_id res chain seq x y z
N MET A 1 15.10 2.34 -12.82
CA MET A 1 15.27 1.87 -11.43
C MET A 1 15.44 0.35 -11.36
N LEU A 2 14.48 -0.47 -11.73
CA LEU A 2 14.50 -1.94 -11.54
C LEU A 2 15.70 -2.63 -12.23
N TYR A 3 16.14 -2.17 -13.40
CA TYR A 3 17.34 -2.69 -14.07
C TYR A 3 18.60 -2.51 -13.21
N ILE A 4 18.77 -1.34 -12.60
CA ILE A 4 19.92 -1.06 -11.71
C ILE A 4 19.86 -1.92 -10.46
N VAL A 5 18.67 -2.08 -9.86
CA VAL A 5 18.47 -2.96 -8.69
C VAL A 5 18.83 -4.41 -9.03
N GLU A 6 18.46 -4.89 -10.21
CA GLU A 6 18.81 -6.23 -10.66
C GLU A 6 20.31 -6.41 -10.86
N LEU A 7 20.99 -5.42 -11.47
CA LEU A 7 22.44 -5.42 -11.64
C LEU A 7 23.18 -5.42 -10.30
N LEU A 8 22.74 -4.56 -9.37
CA LEU A 8 23.29 -4.51 -8.01
C LEU A 8 23.03 -5.82 -7.26
N GLY A 9 21.84 -6.40 -7.39
CA GLY A 9 21.48 -7.67 -6.76
C GLY A 9 22.40 -8.84 -7.14
N LYS A 10 23.00 -8.82 -8.34
CA LYS A 10 23.98 -9.81 -8.80
C LYS A 10 25.38 -9.58 -8.23
N ASN A 11 25.74 -8.33 -7.90
CA ASN A 11 27.10 -7.93 -7.53
C ASN A 11 27.26 -7.62 -6.03
N MET A 12 26.19 -7.40 -5.30
CA MET A 12 26.24 -7.13 -3.85
C MET A 12 26.34 -8.42 -3.04
N PRO A 13 27.01 -8.42 -1.88
CA PRO A 13 27.08 -9.55 -0.98
C PRO A 13 25.68 -10.06 -0.62
N LYS A 14 25.47 -11.37 -0.68
CA LYS A 14 24.18 -12.01 -0.35
C LYS A 14 23.97 -12.14 1.17
N GLU A 15 25.05 -12.14 1.92
CA GLU A 15 25.09 -12.34 3.37
C GLU A 15 24.77 -11.04 4.16
N GLN A 16 24.65 -9.92 3.46
CA GLN A 16 24.38 -8.62 4.08
C GLN A 16 23.02 -8.08 3.61
N PRO A 17 22.25 -7.41 4.50
CA PRO A 17 20.99 -6.83 4.12
C PRO A 17 21.19 -5.69 3.10
N ARG A 18 20.32 -5.69 2.08
CA ARG A 18 20.35 -4.73 0.98
C ARG A 18 19.25 -3.71 1.16
N TYR A 19 19.65 -2.46 1.26
CA TYR A 19 18.77 -1.34 1.54
C TYR A 19 18.54 -0.49 0.29
N LEU A 20 17.28 -0.28 -0.07
CA LEU A 20 16.86 0.59 -1.16
C LEU A 20 16.11 1.80 -0.61
N MET A 21 16.77 2.97 -0.64
CA MET A 21 16.26 4.22 -0.06
C MET A 21 15.17 4.84 -0.93
N GLY A 22 14.14 5.43 -0.27
CA GLY A 22 13.15 6.30 -0.88
C GLY A 22 12.15 5.63 -1.83
N VAL A 23 12.10 4.29 -1.85
CA VAL A 23 11.15 3.52 -2.67
C VAL A 23 10.00 3.03 -1.81
N GLY A 24 8.76 3.34 -2.20
CA GLY A 24 7.60 3.04 -1.37
C GLY A 24 6.30 2.73 -2.08
N LYS A 25 6.22 2.73 -3.41
CA LYS A 25 5.01 2.20 -4.07
C LYS A 25 4.92 0.69 -3.79
N PRO A 26 3.75 0.17 -3.35
CA PRO A 26 3.61 -1.26 -3.02
C PRO A 26 4.10 -2.19 -4.14
N THR A 27 3.77 -1.87 -5.39
CA THR A 27 4.24 -2.63 -6.56
C THR A 27 5.76 -2.58 -6.75
N ASP A 28 6.39 -1.45 -6.42
CA ASP A 28 7.84 -1.30 -6.55
C ASP A 28 8.57 -2.04 -5.42
N LEU A 29 7.98 -2.09 -4.21
CA LEU A 29 8.48 -2.91 -3.09
C LEU A 29 8.52 -4.39 -3.50
N VAL A 30 7.39 -4.93 -3.98
CA VAL A 30 7.32 -6.33 -4.43
C VAL A 30 8.36 -6.63 -5.51
N LYS A 31 8.47 -5.77 -6.53
CA LYS A 31 9.44 -5.93 -7.62
C LYS A 31 10.89 -5.82 -7.16
N ALA A 32 11.18 -5.00 -6.15
CA ALA A 32 12.52 -4.84 -5.60
C ALA A 32 12.90 -6.04 -4.71
N ILE A 33 11.96 -6.56 -3.91
CA ILE A 33 12.16 -7.76 -3.09
C ILE A 33 12.43 -8.98 -3.98
N LEU A 34 11.73 -9.13 -5.12
CA LEU A 34 12.03 -10.15 -6.13
C LEU A 34 13.49 -10.10 -6.65
N ARG A 35 14.15 -8.96 -6.50
CA ARG A 35 15.54 -8.70 -6.92
C ARG A 35 16.54 -8.71 -5.76
N GLY A 36 16.08 -9.15 -4.58
CA GLY A 36 16.92 -9.35 -3.41
C GLY A 36 17.17 -8.08 -2.60
N VAL A 37 16.23 -7.13 -2.59
CA VAL A 37 16.23 -6.00 -1.65
C VAL A 37 15.51 -6.42 -0.37
N ASP A 38 16.10 -6.11 0.79
CA ASP A 38 15.62 -6.54 2.10
C ASP A 38 14.99 -5.41 2.92
N MET A 39 15.44 -4.16 2.72
CA MET A 39 15.03 -3.02 3.55
C MET A 39 14.65 -1.81 2.70
N PHE A 40 13.67 -1.05 3.19
CA PHE A 40 13.14 0.14 2.55
C PHE A 40 12.84 1.22 3.58
N ASP A 41 12.86 2.48 3.12
CA ASP A 41 12.21 3.60 3.79
C ASP A 41 11.39 4.41 2.79
N CYS A 42 10.31 5.01 3.25
CA CYS A 42 9.51 5.88 2.40
C CYS A 42 8.51 6.71 3.21
N VAL A 43 8.36 7.97 2.82
CA VAL A 43 7.33 8.88 3.36
C VAL A 43 5.95 8.66 2.75
N LEU A 44 5.84 7.82 1.73
CA LEU A 44 4.66 7.69 0.86
C LEU A 44 3.39 7.30 1.63
N PRO A 45 3.39 6.38 2.62
CA PRO A 45 2.21 6.05 3.38
C PRO A 45 1.60 7.25 4.09
N ALA A 46 2.40 7.99 4.84
CA ALA A 46 1.96 9.17 5.60
C ALA A 46 1.67 10.38 4.69
N ARG A 47 2.48 10.60 3.65
CA ARG A 47 2.29 11.68 2.69
C ARG A 47 0.97 11.50 1.91
N ASN A 48 0.70 10.31 1.41
CA ASN A 48 -0.52 10.02 0.66
C ASN A 48 -1.76 10.11 1.55
N ALA A 49 -1.67 9.61 2.79
CA ALA A 49 -2.73 9.72 3.78
C ALA A 49 -3.16 11.17 4.00
N ARG A 50 -2.21 12.09 4.17
CA ARG A 50 -2.51 13.52 4.34
C ARG A 50 -3.25 14.15 3.14
N ASN A 51 -3.05 13.59 1.95
CA ASN A 51 -3.75 14.01 0.74
C ASN A 51 -5.04 13.22 0.47
N GLY A 52 -5.50 12.42 1.43
CA GLY A 52 -6.73 11.62 1.32
C GLY A 52 -6.59 10.35 0.49
N GLN A 53 -5.38 9.95 0.11
CA GLN A 53 -5.15 8.71 -0.62
C GLN A 53 -4.90 7.56 0.38
N ILE A 54 -5.79 6.58 0.37
CA ILE A 54 -5.79 5.45 1.29
C ILE A 54 -5.47 4.16 0.53
N PHE A 55 -4.50 3.41 1.04
CA PHE A 55 -4.20 2.07 0.57
C PHE A 55 -5.09 1.06 1.30
N THR A 56 -5.80 0.24 0.54
CA THR A 56 -6.68 -0.80 1.08
C THR A 56 -6.40 -2.13 0.40
N SER A 57 -6.87 -3.21 1.00
CA SER A 57 -6.78 -4.57 0.43
C SER A 57 -7.51 -4.70 -0.92
N GLU A 58 -8.48 -3.82 -1.20
CA GLU A 58 -9.24 -3.80 -2.45
C GLU A 58 -8.66 -2.82 -3.50
N GLY A 59 -7.61 -2.07 -3.12
CA GLY A 59 -6.94 -1.10 -3.99
C GLY A 59 -6.75 0.27 -3.33
N VAL A 60 -6.33 1.24 -4.12
CA VAL A 60 -6.07 2.60 -3.63
C VAL A 60 -7.32 3.46 -3.86
N ILE A 61 -7.79 4.12 -2.81
CA ILE A 61 -8.94 5.02 -2.88
C ILE A 61 -8.54 6.46 -2.56
N ASN A 62 -9.20 7.44 -3.18
CA ASN A 62 -9.12 8.83 -2.75
C ASN A 62 -10.38 9.18 -1.95
N ILE A 63 -10.25 9.25 -0.64
CA ILE A 63 -11.39 9.41 0.28
C ILE A 63 -12.13 10.72 0.11
N THR A 64 -11.53 11.74 -0.49
CA THR A 64 -12.17 13.03 -0.74
C THR A 64 -13.20 12.99 -1.88
N ASN A 65 -13.18 11.91 -2.69
CA ASN A 65 -14.10 11.73 -3.80
C ASN A 65 -15.57 11.66 -3.33
N SER A 66 -16.48 12.23 -4.12
CA SER A 66 -17.92 12.29 -3.80
C SER A 66 -18.59 10.92 -3.73
N VAL A 67 -18.06 9.93 -4.43
CA VAL A 67 -18.58 8.54 -4.41
C VAL A 67 -18.65 7.96 -2.98
N TYR A 68 -17.76 8.40 -2.09
CA TYR A 68 -17.72 7.95 -0.68
C TYR A 68 -18.62 8.77 0.27
N ALA A 69 -19.41 9.71 -0.24
CA ALA A 69 -20.24 10.59 0.60
C ALA A 69 -21.25 9.82 1.47
N ASN A 70 -21.81 8.75 0.90
CA ASN A 70 -22.81 7.91 1.55
C ASN A 70 -22.36 6.45 1.71
N ASP A 71 -21.07 6.17 1.51
CA ASP A 71 -20.53 4.83 1.63
C ASP A 71 -20.29 4.48 3.10
N THR A 72 -21.22 3.70 3.67
CA THR A 72 -21.16 3.22 5.05
C THR A 72 -20.29 1.98 5.25
N SER A 73 -19.70 1.44 4.18
CA SER A 73 -18.78 0.31 4.28
C SER A 73 -17.50 0.68 5.03
N PRO A 74 -16.83 -0.26 5.70
CA PRO A 74 -15.55 -0.05 6.34
C PRO A 74 -14.51 0.52 5.38
N ILE A 75 -13.54 1.25 5.91
CA ILE A 75 -12.39 1.76 5.13
C ILE A 75 -11.66 0.57 4.48
N ASP A 76 -11.33 -0.44 5.27
CA ASP A 76 -10.77 -1.71 4.81
C ASP A 76 -11.11 -2.83 5.80
N LYS A 77 -11.99 -3.74 5.40
CA LYS A 77 -12.45 -4.88 6.23
C LYS A 77 -11.34 -5.90 6.52
N ASN A 78 -10.30 -5.95 5.69
CA ASN A 78 -9.22 -6.94 5.79
C ASN A 78 -7.96 -6.37 6.47
N SER A 79 -7.96 -5.10 6.87
CA SER A 79 -6.84 -4.48 7.57
C SER A 79 -6.58 -5.12 8.94
N SER A 80 -5.34 -5.12 9.40
CA SER A 80 -4.97 -5.56 10.74
C SER A 80 -5.42 -4.60 11.84
N ILE A 81 -5.70 -3.32 11.51
CA ILE A 81 -6.06 -2.32 12.52
C ILE A 81 -7.58 -2.12 12.62
N ASP A 82 -8.08 -1.94 13.84
CA ASP A 82 -9.51 -1.82 14.13
C ASP A 82 -10.15 -0.55 13.55
N PHE A 83 -9.43 0.55 13.48
CA PHE A 83 -9.94 1.79 12.90
C PHE A 83 -10.39 1.62 11.43
N ALA A 84 -9.63 0.86 10.64
CA ALA A 84 -9.97 0.61 9.25
C ALA A 84 -11.18 -0.31 9.09
N LYS A 85 -11.41 -1.22 10.05
CA LYS A 85 -12.56 -2.14 10.07
C LYS A 85 -13.83 -1.50 10.64
N THR A 86 -13.68 -0.55 11.55
CA THR A 86 -14.80 0.02 12.32
C THR A 86 -15.33 1.29 11.66
N PHE A 87 -14.46 2.18 11.21
CA PHE A 87 -14.89 3.44 10.61
C PHE A 87 -15.28 3.27 9.15
N SER A 88 -16.37 3.95 8.77
CA SER A 88 -16.85 3.94 7.39
C SER A 88 -16.06 4.91 6.51
N LYS A 89 -16.09 4.65 5.20
CA LYS A 89 -15.53 5.57 4.20
C LYS A 89 -16.21 6.94 4.24
N SER A 90 -17.54 6.97 4.41
CA SER A 90 -18.30 8.23 4.54
C SER A 90 -17.87 9.05 5.75
N TYR A 91 -17.65 8.39 6.89
CA TYR A 91 -17.16 9.06 8.10
C TYR A 91 -15.77 9.64 7.91
N LEU A 92 -14.84 8.84 7.39
CA LEU A 92 -13.49 9.33 7.10
C LEU A 92 -13.51 10.51 6.12
N ARG A 93 -14.33 10.41 5.05
CA ARG A 93 -14.52 11.51 4.11
C ARG A 93 -15.04 12.77 4.79
N HIS A 94 -16.03 12.64 5.69
CA HIS A 94 -16.55 13.78 6.47
C HIS A 94 -15.42 14.46 7.24
N LEU A 95 -14.61 13.72 7.98
CA LEU A 95 -13.48 14.27 8.73
C LEU A 95 -12.51 15.06 7.84
N PHE A 96 -12.22 14.57 6.62
CA PHE A 96 -11.41 15.29 5.64
C PHE A 96 -12.10 16.59 5.16
N LYS A 97 -13.40 16.58 4.96
CA LYS A 97 -14.16 17.77 4.51
C LYS A 97 -14.20 18.89 5.54
N VAL A 98 -14.26 18.54 6.83
CA VAL A 98 -14.25 19.52 7.93
C VAL A 98 -12.85 19.81 8.47
N ASN A 99 -11.80 19.30 7.82
CA ASN A 99 -10.39 19.45 8.20
C ASN A 99 -10.10 18.97 9.64
N GLU A 100 -10.74 17.88 10.06
CA GLU A 100 -10.54 17.31 11.39
C GLU A 100 -9.24 16.49 11.43
N MET A 101 -8.35 16.79 12.38
CA MET A 101 -7.06 16.10 12.54
C MET A 101 -7.20 14.58 12.77
N PHE A 102 -8.28 14.16 13.38
CA PHE A 102 -8.55 12.74 13.60
C PHE A 102 -8.67 11.97 12.27
N GLY A 103 -9.22 12.58 11.23
CA GLY A 103 -9.25 11.99 9.89
C GLY A 103 -7.87 11.71 9.32
N LEU A 104 -6.94 12.67 9.47
CA LEU A 104 -5.55 12.48 9.04
C LEU A 104 -4.85 11.36 9.82
N ARG A 105 -5.14 11.24 11.12
CA ARG A 105 -4.60 10.17 11.97
C ARG A 105 -5.11 8.80 11.54
N ILE A 106 -6.43 8.64 11.35
CA ILE A 106 -7.02 7.39 10.85
C ILE A 106 -6.39 7.00 9.51
N ALA A 107 -6.35 7.92 8.55
CA ALA A 107 -5.78 7.68 7.24
C ALA A 107 -4.31 7.24 7.29
N THR A 108 -3.50 7.92 8.12
CA THR A 108 -2.08 7.60 8.28
C THR A 108 -1.87 6.22 8.88
N LEU A 109 -2.61 5.89 9.94
CA LEU A 109 -2.52 4.58 10.59
C LEU A 109 -3.00 3.46 9.66
N THR A 110 -4.07 3.69 8.89
CA THR A 110 -4.56 2.73 7.89
C THR A 110 -3.49 2.45 6.83
N ASN A 111 -2.86 3.50 6.30
CA ASN A 111 -1.80 3.32 5.31
C ASN A 111 -0.57 2.61 5.87
N ILE A 112 -0.15 2.95 7.09
CA ILE A 112 0.98 2.27 7.75
C ILE A 112 0.65 0.79 7.96
N ALA A 113 -0.55 0.48 8.46
CA ALA A 113 -0.99 -0.90 8.67
C ALA A 113 -0.96 -1.69 7.35
N TYR A 114 -1.48 -1.11 6.26
CA TYR A 114 -1.44 -1.73 4.95
C TYR A 114 -0.01 -2.14 4.54
N TYR A 115 0.98 -1.27 4.76
CA TYR A 115 2.38 -1.58 4.41
C TYR A 115 2.96 -2.66 5.32
N ILE A 116 2.64 -2.65 6.61
CA ILE A 116 3.07 -3.68 7.56
C ILE A 116 2.45 -5.03 7.18
N ASP A 117 1.15 -5.05 6.88
CA ASP A 117 0.42 -6.24 6.47
C ASP A 117 0.99 -6.82 5.18
N LEU A 118 1.26 -5.98 4.17
CA LEU A 118 1.89 -6.37 2.91
C LEU A 118 3.28 -7.01 3.15
N ILE A 119 4.12 -6.40 3.97
CA ILE A 119 5.45 -6.95 4.26
C ILE A 119 5.35 -8.27 5.02
N ASN A 120 4.41 -8.41 5.95
CA ASN A 120 4.20 -9.65 6.68
C ASN A 120 3.71 -10.76 5.76
N GLU A 121 2.79 -10.46 4.83
CA GLU A 121 2.35 -11.40 3.80
C GLU A 121 3.52 -11.85 2.92
N ILE A 122 4.34 -10.91 2.43
CA ILE A 122 5.54 -11.22 1.65
C ILE A 122 6.50 -12.13 2.42
N LYS A 123 6.76 -11.85 3.71
CA LYS A 123 7.61 -12.71 4.55
C LYS A 123 7.06 -14.13 4.65
N ASN A 124 5.76 -14.28 4.82
CA ASN A 124 5.11 -15.60 4.88
C ASN A 124 5.26 -16.34 3.54
N GLU A 125 5.07 -15.65 2.42
CA GLU A 125 5.20 -16.22 1.10
C GLU A 125 6.65 -16.64 0.78
N ILE A 126 7.64 -15.87 1.26
CA ILE A 126 9.07 -16.22 1.15
C ILE A 126 9.35 -17.48 1.97
N ASN A 127 8.90 -17.54 3.23
CA ASN A 127 9.11 -18.70 4.10
C ASN A 127 8.47 -19.99 3.55
N ASN A 128 7.36 -19.86 2.84
CA ASN A 128 6.65 -20.96 2.20
C ASN A 128 7.18 -21.31 0.79
N ASN A 129 8.20 -20.59 0.29
CA ASN A 129 8.73 -20.71 -1.08
C ASN A 129 7.68 -20.48 -2.19
N THR A 130 6.66 -19.67 -1.92
CA THR A 130 5.55 -19.36 -2.85
C THR A 130 5.58 -17.91 -3.37
N PHE A 131 6.55 -17.12 -2.92
CA PHE A 131 6.61 -15.68 -3.16
C PHE A 131 6.60 -15.29 -4.65
N VAL A 132 7.31 -16.01 -5.52
CA VAL A 132 7.36 -15.70 -6.96
C VAL A 132 5.95 -15.80 -7.57
N LYS A 133 5.26 -16.90 -7.30
CA LYS A 133 3.89 -17.14 -7.80
C LYS A 133 2.89 -16.15 -7.22
N TRP A 134 3.02 -15.82 -5.94
CA TRP A 134 2.18 -14.83 -5.27
C TRP A 134 2.41 -13.43 -5.86
N SER A 135 3.66 -13.04 -6.08
CA SER A 135 4.01 -11.72 -6.62
C SER A 135 3.44 -11.49 -8.02
N ASP A 136 3.44 -12.51 -8.89
CA ASP A 136 2.82 -12.42 -10.21
C ASP A 136 1.31 -12.14 -10.12
N LYS A 137 0.63 -12.82 -9.19
CA LYS A 137 -0.80 -12.60 -8.93
C LYS A 137 -1.05 -11.20 -8.39
N TYR A 138 -0.28 -10.79 -7.38
CA TYR A 138 -0.40 -9.47 -6.75
C TYR A 138 -0.21 -8.33 -7.76
N LEU A 139 0.85 -8.40 -8.57
CA LEU A 139 1.15 -7.36 -9.55
C LEU A 139 0.08 -7.25 -10.64
N LYS A 140 -0.54 -8.36 -11.06
CA LYS A 140 -1.67 -8.36 -12.00
C LYS A 140 -2.91 -7.68 -11.37
N THR A 141 -3.24 -8.02 -10.14
CA THR A 141 -4.41 -7.46 -9.42
C THR A 141 -4.29 -5.95 -9.25
N VAL A 142 -3.14 -5.46 -8.80
CA VAL A 142 -2.92 -4.02 -8.58
C VAL A 142 -2.89 -3.25 -9.91
N SER A 143 -2.36 -3.84 -10.98
CA SER A 143 -2.39 -3.23 -12.32
C SER A 143 -3.82 -3.05 -12.85
N TYR A 144 -4.71 -4.01 -12.61
CA TYR A 144 -6.11 -3.95 -13.01
C TYR A 144 -6.90 -2.88 -12.23
N THR A 145 -6.60 -2.70 -10.95
CA THR A 145 -7.27 -1.69 -10.10
C THR A 145 -6.91 -0.26 -10.51
N HIS A 146 -5.67 -0.04 -10.98
CA HIS A 146 -5.27 1.27 -11.52
C HIS A 146 -6.01 1.66 -12.79
N LEU A 147 -6.32 0.72 -13.66
CA LEU A 147 -7.09 0.99 -14.90
C LEU A 147 -8.53 1.40 -14.57
N ARG A 148 -9.20 0.74 -13.62
CA ARG A 148 -10.57 1.11 -13.20
C ARG A 148 -10.66 2.48 -12.52
N ALA A 149 -9.63 2.90 -11.78
CA ALA A 149 -9.62 4.20 -11.12
C ALA A 149 -9.54 5.38 -12.12
N HIS A 150 -9.04 5.16 -13.33
CA HIS A 150 -9.00 6.16 -14.40
C HIS A 150 -10.31 6.23 -15.20
N GLU A 151 -11.12 5.19 -15.23
CA GLU A 151 -12.40 5.16 -15.98
C GLU A 151 -13.56 5.86 -15.22
N THR A 152 -13.40 6.14 -13.92
CA THR A 152 -14.42 6.80 -13.09
C THR A 152 -14.22 8.32 -12.95
N THR A 153 -13.34 8.91 -13.77
CA THR A 153 -13.06 10.35 -13.78
C THR A 153 -13.63 11.03 -15.05
N CYS A 154 -14.87 10.71 -15.44
CA CYS A 154 -15.67 11.52 -16.36
C CYS A 154 -16.91 12.04 -15.67
#